data_c141ca7b9e1ee4e2e8ccf53b7140c869
#
_entry.id   c141ca7b9e1ee4e2e8ccf53b7140c869
#
_cell.length_a   1.000
_cell.length_b   1.000
_cell.length_c   1.000
_cell.angle_alpha   90.00
_cell.angle_beta   90.00
_cell.angle_gamma   90.00
#
_symmetry.space_group_name_H-M   'P 1'
#
loop_
_entity.id
_entity.type
_entity.pdbx_description
1 polymer ?
#
loop_
_entity_poly.entity_id
_entity_poly.type
_entity_poly.pdbx_seq_one_letter_code
_entity_poly.pdbx_strand_id
1 'polypeptide(L)'
;MAALNHSLNDGDCMIMQEYILTELKDSIAIVYINRTEVMNALNRKLITELGEKITNVCIDNGVRAVIIAGKGDHFAAGADIVEMAEQTPHEALAFSFNDVYNLIEQLPIPTCAAIKGYALGGGLELALACDFRICHIDAKLGLPEIKLGIIPGAGGTQRLPRLIGLSRAKEVIFSGEFSTAEIALQWGLCDRVTDDDPIKEAETFMGTIIKRPKLALEAAKKSIIFGADSSLKEGLEYEALSFGILFSTYDQKEGMKAFIEKRKPQFKEC
;
A
#
# COMPACT_ATOMS: atom_id res chain seq x y z
N MET A 1 -41.72 -10.75 53.54
CA MET A 1 -40.94 -11.46 52.53
C MET A 1 -41.22 -10.77 51.19
N ALA A 2 -40.37 -9.88 50.74
CA ALA A 2 -40.43 -9.22 49.45
C ALA A 2 -39.15 -9.58 48.69
N ALA A 3 -39.28 -10.36 47.61
CA ALA A 3 -38.20 -10.76 46.74
C ALA A 3 -37.87 -9.60 45.80
N LEU A 4 -36.63 -9.09 45.91
CA LEU A 4 -36.05 -8.14 44.95
C LEU A 4 -35.57 -8.92 43.71
N ASN A 5 -36.32 -8.80 42.62
CA ASN A 5 -35.84 -9.17 41.31
C ASN A 5 -34.82 -8.13 40.81
N HIS A 6 -33.55 -8.49 40.77
CA HIS A 6 -32.53 -7.76 40.03
C HIS A 6 -32.61 -8.24 38.58
N SER A 7 -33.15 -7.41 37.69
CA SER A 7 -32.99 -7.57 36.26
C SER A 7 -31.53 -7.27 35.93
N LEU A 8 -30.84 -8.30 35.46
CA LEU A 8 -29.53 -8.17 34.80
C LEU A 8 -29.78 -7.43 33.47
N ASN A 9 -29.26 -6.23 33.35
CA ASN A 9 -29.19 -5.53 32.10
C ASN A 9 -28.32 -6.37 31.13
N ASP A 10 -28.89 -6.70 30.01
CA ASP A 10 -28.20 -7.24 28.83
C ASP A 10 -27.06 -6.27 28.48
N GLY A 11 -25.83 -6.73 28.58
CA GLY A 11 -24.67 -5.99 28.18
C GLY A 11 -24.76 -5.66 26.68
N ASP A 12 -24.79 -4.38 26.36
CA ASP A 12 -24.53 -3.89 25.02
C ASP A 12 -23.20 -4.49 24.54
N CYS A 13 -23.28 -5.47 23.68
CA CYS A 13 -22.14 -5.93 22.89
C CYS A 13 -21.80 -4.79 21.95
N MET A 14 -20.89 -3.89 22.37
CA MET A 14 -20.33 -2.89 21.49
C MET A 14 -19.69 -3.65 20.33
N ILE A 15 -20.36 -3.65 19.17
CA ILE A 15 -19.77 -4.10 17.91
C ILE A 15 -18.59 -3.16 17.68
N MET A 16 -17.38 -3.65 17.97
CA MET A 16 -16.16 -2.87 17.70
C MET A 16 -16.10 -2.64 16.19
N GLN A 17 -16.15 -1.39 15.77
CA GLN A 17 -16.01 -1.02 14.39
C GLN A 17 -14.64 -1.52 13.89
N GLU A 18 -14.66 -2.36 12.86
CA GLU A 18 -13.47 -2.84 12.17
C GLU A 18 -13.05 -1.78 11.16
N TYR A 19 -11.85 -1.22 11.33
CA TYR A 19 -11.34 -0.16 10.46
C TYR A 19 -10.68 -0.69 9.20
N ILE A 20 -10.29 -1.96 9.20
CA ILE A 20 -9.67 -2.60 8.04
C ILE A 20 -10.46 -3.86 7.69
N LEU A 21 -11.03 -3.86 6.49
CA LEU A 21 -11.71 -5.04 5.94
C LEU A 21 -10.83 -5.71 4.90
N THR A 22 -10.91 -7.03 4.79
CA THR A 22 -10.14 -7.80 3.81
C THR A 22 -11.07 -8.68 2.99
N GLU A 23 -10.91 -8.65 1.68
CA GLU A 23 -11.61 -9.51 0.72
C GLU A 23 -10.56 -10.26 -0.11
N LEU A 24 -10.76 -11.56 -0.33
CA LEU A 24 -9.90 -12.38 -1.18
C LEU A 24 -10.63 -12.70 -2.49
N LYS A 25 -10.01 -12.37 -3.62
CA LYS A 25 -10.55 -12.63 -4.96
C LYS A 25 -9.42 -13.05 -5.90
N ASP A 26 -9.52 -14.23 -6.48
CA ASP A 26 -8.56 -14.76 -7.48
C ASP A 26 -7.08 -14.62 -7.05
N SER A 27 -6.76 -14.96 -5.80
CA SER A 27 -5.43 -14.82 -5.19
C SER A 27 -4.95 -13.36 -5.02
N ILE A 28 -5.84 -12.39 -5.10
CA ILE A 28 -5.58 -10.98 -4.79
C ILE A 28 -6.33 -10.63 -3.49
N ALA A 29 -5.61 -10.19 -2.48
CA ALA A 29 -6.22 -9.65 -1.28
C ALA A 29 -6.51 -8.16 -1.48
N ILE A 30 -7.78 -7.77 -1.29
CA ILE A 30 -8.18 -6.37 -1.30
C ILE A 30 -8.36 -5.93 0.15
N VAL A 31 -7.52 -5.00 0.59
CA VAL A 31 -7.50 -4.45 1.95
C VAL A 31 -8.15 -3.07 1.91
N TYR A 32 -9.29 -2.94 2.56
CA TYR A 32 -10.06 -1.70 2.57
C TYR A 32 -9.85 -0.93 3.86
N ILE A 33 -9.53 0.35 3.76
CA ILE A 33 -9.65 1.33 4.84
C ILE A 33 -11.14 1.65 4.99
N ASN A 34 -11.70 1.46 6.18
CA ASN A 34 -13.15 1.55 6.44
C ASN A 34 -13.45 2.49 7.61
N ARG A 35 -13.23 3.77 7.39
CA ARG A 35 -13.56 4.87 8.32
C ARG A 35 -14.18 6.02 7.54
N THR A 36 -15.26 5.69 6.82
CA THR A 36 -15.87 6.57 5.81
C THR A 36 -16.45 7.86 6.36
N GLU A 37 -16.89 7.87 7.62
CA GLU A 37 -17.45 9.02 8.34
C GLU A 37 -16.48 10.20 8.48
N VAL A 38 -15.19 9.94 8.39
CA VAL A 38 -14.12 10.95 8.41
C VAL A 38 -13.19 10.82 7.19
N MET A 39 -13.74 10.44 6.03
CA MET A 39 -13.01 10.31 4.76
C MET A 39 -11.77 9.40 4.87
N ASN A 40 -11.87 8.33 5.66
CA ASN A 40 -10.78 7.37 5.91
C ASN A 40 -9.53 8.00 6.56
N ALA A 41 -9.71 9.02 7.42
CA ALA A 41 -8.61 9.60 8.17
C ALA A 41 -7.93 8.54 9.06
N LEU A 42 -6.59 8.56 9.04
CA LEU A 42 -5.73 7.54 9.62
C LEU A 42 -5.39 7.89 11.08
N ASN A 43 -5.87 7.08 12.03
CA ASN A 43 -5.48 7.16 13.43
C ASN A 43 -4.60 5.96 13.82
N ARG A 44 -4.04 5.98 15.03
CA ARG A 44 -3.16 4.91 15.55
C ARG A 44 -3.81 3.53 15.48
N LYS A 45 -5.08 3.43 15.91
CA LYS A 45 -5.80 2.16 15.93
C LYS A 45 -5.94 1.57 14.53
N LEU A 46 -6.33 2.39 13.54
CA LEU A 46 -6.46 1.98 12.15
C LEU A 46 -5.11 1.51 11.57
N ILE A 47 -4.03 2.26 11.83
CA ILE A 47 -2.68 1.89 11.35
C ILE A 47 -2.18 0.59 11.98
N THR A 48 -2.42 0.39 13.27
CA THR A 48 -2.09 -0.87 13.95
C THR A 48 -2.86 -2.03 13.34
N GLU A 49 -4.18 -1.89 13.16
CA GLU A 49 -5.03 -2.90 12.54
C GLU A 49 -4.62 -3.19 11.08
N LEU A 50 -4.22 -2.15 10.32
CA LEU A 50 -3.68 -2.31 8.97
C LEU A 50 -2.41 -3.19 8.97
N GLY A 51 -1.48 -2.92 9.89
CA GLY A 51 -0.26 -3.71 10.04
C GLY A 51 -0.53 -5.18 10.35
N GLU A 52 -1.48 -5.45 11.26
CA GLU A 52 -1.92 -6.82 11.61
C GLU A 52 -2.55 -7.53 10.40
N LYS A 53 -3.48 -6.87 9.69
CA LYS A 53 -4.14 -7.45 8.51
C LYS A 53 -3.14 -7.73 7.38
N ILE A 54 -2.23 -6.80 7.10
CA ILE A 54 -1.16 -6.98 6.09
C ILE A 54 -0.25 -8.15 6.46
N THR A 55 0.14 -8.29 7.73
CA THR A 55 0.95 -9.41 8.20
C THR A 55 0.20 -10.75 7.99
N ASN A 56 -1.09 -10.81 8.33
CA ASN A 56 -1.90 -12.01 8.16
C ASN A 56 -2.07 -12.41 6.68
N VAL A 57 -2.27 -11.42 5.80
CA VAL A 57 -2.34 -11.63 4.34
C VAL A 57 -1.06 -12.27 3.80
N CYS A 58 0.12 -11.93 4.36
CA CYS A 58 1.40 -12.48 3.93
C CYS A 58 1.62 -13.94 4.33
N ILE A 59 0.98 -14.38 5.42
CA ILE A 59 1.08 -15.76 5.90
C ILE A 59 0.21 -16.68 5.04
N ASP A 60 -0.83 -16.16 4.40
CA ASP A 60 -1.68 -16.92 3.49
C ASP A 60 -0.94 -17.21 2.17
N ASN A 61 -0.51 -18.44 1.98
CA ASN A 61 0.19 -18.88 0.77
C ASN A 61 -0.65 -18.78 -0.51
N GLY A 62 -1.97 -18.60 -0.42
CA GLY A 62 -2.88 -18.39 -1.56
C GLY A 62 -2.85 -16.98 -2.11
N VAL A 63 -2.36 -16.00 -1.34
CA VAL A 63 -2.31 -14.60 -1.77
C VAL A 63 -1.06 -14.33 -2.62
N ARG A 64 -1.29 -13.71 -3.77
CA ARG A 64 -0.27 -13.41 -4.79
C ARG A 64 -0.06 -11.90 -5.01
N ALA A 65 -1.01 -11.08 -4.61
CA ALA A 65 -0.93 -9.63 -4.65
C ALA A 65 -1.84 -8.99 -3.62
N VAL A 66 -1.55 -7.73 -3.26
CA VAL A 66 -2.38 -6.92 -2.38
C VAL A 66 -2.82 -5.66 -3.11
N ILE A 67 -4.11 -5.35 -3.00
CA ILE A 67 -4.67 -4.05 -3.39
C ILE A 67 -5.11 -3.35 -2.11
N ILE A 68 -4.66 -2.12 -1.89
CA ILE A 68 -5.13 -1.26 -0.79
C ILE A 68 -6.08 -0.24 -1.39
N ALA A 69 -7.26 -0.08 -0.79
CA ALA A 69 -8.30 0.84 -1.24
C ALA A 69 -9.05 1.45 -0.06
N GLY A 70 -9.77 2.54 -0.28
CA GLY A 70 -10.71 3.10 0.70
C GLY A 70 -12.14 2.63 0.43
N LYS A 71 -12.91 2.33 1.47
CA LYS A 71 -14.36 2.23 1.35
C LYS A 71 -14.96 3.63 1.15
N GLY A 72 -16.10 3.71 0.46
CA GLY A 72 -16.77 4.98 0.14
C GLY A 72 -16.07 5.76 -0.98
N ASP A 73 -15.98 7.09 -0.81
CA ASP A 73 -15.59 8.00 -1.88
C ASP A 73 -14.12 8.43 -1.85
N HIS A 74 -13.38 8.06 -0.81
CA HIS A 74 -12.00 8.49 -0.61
C HIS A 74 -11.08 7.33 -0.26
N PHE A 75 -9.85 7.39 -0.75
CA PHE A 75 -8.79 6.47 -0.35
C PHE A 75 -8.42 6.71 1.11
N ALA A 76 -7.83 7.86 1.43
CA ALA A 76 -7.58 8.34 2.80
C ALA A 76 -7.26 9.84 2.78
N ALA A 77 -7.93 10.62 3.60
CA ALA A 77 -7.77 12.09 3.66
C ALA A 77 -6.58 12.56 4.50
N GLY A 78 -5.75 11.65 5.00
CA GLY A 78 -4.55 11.96 5.80
C GLY A 78 -4.63 11.42 7.23
N ALA A 79 -3.68 11.83 8.06
CA ALA A 79 -3.69 11.50 9.47
C ALA A 79 -4.86 12.19 10.20
N ASP A 80 -5.35 11.60 11.27
CA ASP A 80 -6.40 12.18 12.11
C ASP A 80 -5.84 13.37 12.88
N ILE A 81 -6.19 14.58 12.43
CA ILE A 81 -5.69 15.84 12.98
C ILE A 81 -6.15 16.04 14.44
N VAL A 82 -7.33 15.53 14.79
CA VAL A 82 -7.83 15.64 16.18
C VAL A 82 -6.95 14.83 17.13
N GLU A 83 -6.53 13.61 16.70
CA GLU A 83 -5.60 12.79 17.48
C GLU A 83 -4.20 13.40 17.54
N MET A 84 -3.76 14.09 16.47
CA MET A 84 -2.42 14.66 16.40
C MET A 84 -2.26 15.98 17.15
N ALA A 85 -3.32 16.77 17.27
CA ALA A 85 -3.26 18.16 17.76
C ALA A 85 -2.66 18.30 19.16
N GLU A 86 -2.89 17.30 20.02
CA GLU A 86 -2.44 17.31 21.42
C GLU A 86 -1.14 16.50 21.67
N GLN A 87 -0.51 15.97 20.59
CA GLN A 87 0.69 15.16 20.74
C GLN A 87 1.91 16.00 21.14
N THR A 88 2.64 15.49 22.12
CA THR A 88 3.98 15.97 22.44
C THR A 88 5.00 15.50 21.40
N PRO A 89 6.19 16.14 21.30
CA PRO A 89 7.25 15.66 20.42
C PRO A 89 7.65 14.20 20.69
N HIS A 90 7.63 13.75 21.93
CA HIS A 90 7.94 12.37 22.29
C HIS A 90 6.89 11.38 21.76
N GLU A 91 5.61 11.71 21.90
CA GLU A 91 4.51 10.87 21.40
C GLU A 91 4.48 10.82 19.88
N ALA A 92 4.79 11.93 19.19
CA ALA A 92 4.92 11.97 17.73
C ALA A 92 6.08 11.11 17.23
N LEU A 93 7.19 11.01 17.98
CA LEU A 93 8.33 10.15 17.65
C LEU A 93 8.08 8.68 18.01
N ALA A 94 7.33 8.41 19.08
CA ALA A 94 7.11 7.05 19.59
C ALA A 94 6.17 6.20 18.71
N PHE A 95 5.31 6.83 17.90
CA PHE A 95 4.42 6.14 16.99
C PHE A 95 4.61 6.64 15.57
N SER A 96 5.22 5.82 14.75
CA SER A 96 5.44 6.14 13.33
C SER A 96 4.58 5.25 12.44
N PHE A 97 3.87 5.86 11.49
CA PHE A 97 3.22 5.13 10.40
C PHE A 97 4.23 4.39 9.52
N ASN A 98 5.51 4.82 9.56
CA ASN A 98 6.58 4.23 8.76
C ASN A 98 6.76 2.73 9.00
N ASP A 99 6.53 2.22 10.22
CA ASP A 99 6.70 0.79 10.50
C ASP A 99 5.75 -0.05 9.65
N VAL A 100 4.48 0.36 9.54
CA VAL A 100 3.48 -0.32 8.71
C VAL A 100 3.70 -0.06 7.24
N TYR A 101 4.10 1.15 6.85
CA TYR A 101 4.36 1.50 5.44
C TYR A 101 5.61 0.78 4.92
N ASN A 102 6.66 0.67 5.71
CA ASN A 102 7.84 -0.14 5.39
C ASN A 102 7.47 -1.63 5.26
N LEU A 103 6.59 -2.15 6.14
CA LEU A 103 6.08 -3.52 6.01
C LEU A 103 5.41 -3.73 4.65
N ILE A 104 4.54 -2.80 4.21
CA ILE A 104 3.86 -2.87 2.91
C ILE A 104 4.86 -2.83 1.75
N GLU A 105 5.84 -1.92 1.80
CA GLU A 105 6.89 -1.80 0.79
C GLU A 105 7.73 -3.08 0.66
N GLN A 106 8.04 -3.71 1.80
CA GLN A 106 8.88 -4.91 1.88
C GLN A 106 8.12 -6.23 1.64
N LEU A 107 6.81 -6.19 1.39
CA LEU A 107 6.05 -7.40 1.09
C LEU A 107 6.68 -8.18 -0.06
N PRO A 108 6.81 -9.53 0.06
CA PRO A 108 7.38 -10.35 -1.02
C PRO A 108 6.50 -10.45 -2.27
N ILE A 109 5.28 -9.94 -2.19
CA ILE A 109 4.27 -9.94 -3.26
C ILE A 109 4.00 -8.51 -3.74
N PRO A 110 3.55 -8.33 -5.01
CA PRO A 110 3.21 -7.03 -5.54
C PRO A 110 2.06 -6.35 -4.78
N THR A 111 2.16 -5.03 -4.62
CA THR A 111 1.16 -4.19 -3.95
C THR A 111 0.67 -3.07 -4.86
N CYS A 112 -0.60 -2.70 -4.76
CA CYS A 112 -1.20 -1.61 -5.53
C CYS A 112 -2.14 -0.77 -4.67
N ALA A 113 -2.01 0.55 -4.70
CA ALA A 113 -3.00 1.47 -4.17
C ALA A 113 -4.05 1.79 -5.25
N ALA A 114 -5.32 1.47 -4.99
CA ALA A 114 -6.45 1.83 -5.84
C ALA A 114 -7.11 3.10 -5.26
N ILE A 115 -6.89 4.24 -5.90
CA ILE A 115 -7.15 5.56 -5.35
C ILE A 115 -8.40 6.15 -5.97
N LYS A 116 -9.43 6.39 -5.14
CA LYS A 116 -10.60 7.19 -5.47
C LYS A 116 -10.65 8.42 -4.55
N GLY A 117 -11.10 9.55 -5.05
CA GLY A 117 -11.22 10.79 -4.28
C GLY A 117 -9.87 11.24 -3.69
N TYR A 118 -9.79 11.38 -2.39
CA TYR A 118 -8.60 11.93 -1.72
C TYR A 118 -7.58 10.84 -1.34
N ALA A 119 -6.32 11.10 -1.70
CA ALA A 119 -5.12 10.47 -1.14
C ALA A 119 -4.20 11.62 -0.65
N LEU A 120 -4.37 12.04 0.59
CA LEU A 120 -3.72 13.24 1.12
C LEU A 120 -2.86 12.90 2.34
N GLY A 121 -1.75 13.64 2.52
CA GLY A 121 -0.86 13.46 3.66
C GLY A 121 -0.47 12.01 3.88
N GLY A 122 -0.66 11.50 5.10
CA GLY A 122 -0.42 10.09 5.43
C GLY A 122 -1.13 9.09 4.51
N GLY A 123 -2.26 9.46 3.89
CA GLY A 123 -2.94 8.65 2.88
C GLY A 123 -2.14 8.55 1.57
N LEU A 124 -1.55 9.66 1.10
CA LEU A 124 -0.63 9.60 -0.04
C LEU A 124 0.66 8.86 0.33
N GLU A 125 1.18 9.05 1.54
CA GLU A 125 2.36 8.34 2.02
C GLU A 125 2.14 6.81 2.07
N LEU A 126 0.94 6.35 2.46
CA LEU A 126 0.52 4.95 2.35
C LEU A 126 0.52 4.46 0.89
N ALA A 127 -0.04 5.25 -0.02
CA ALA A 127 -0.06 4.91 -1.45
C ALA A 127 1.35 4.86 -2.05
N LEU A 128 2.28 5.73 -1.58
CA LEU A 128 3.69 5.73 -1.98
C LEU A 128 4.46 4.49 -1.50
N ALA A 129 4.00 3.83 -0.44
CA ALA A 129 4.58 2.58 0.04
C ALA A 129 4.15 1.35 -0.78
N CYS A 130 3.13 1.49 -1.64
CA CYS A 130 2.75 0.45 -2.60
C CYS A 130 3.65 0.48 -3.84
N ASP A 131 3.80 -0.67 -4.52
CA ASP A 131 4.56 -0.74 -5.78
C ASP A 131 3.90 0.10 -6.87
N PHE A 132 2.55 0.03 -6.97
CA PHE A 132 1.77 0.71 -7.99
C PHE A 132 0.65 1.57 -7.40
N ARG A 133 0.23 2.58 -8.16
CA ARG A 133 -0.89 3.50 -7.84
C ARG A 133 -1.78 3.63 -9.06
N ILE A 134 -3.05 3.26 -8.92
CA ILE A 134 -4.07 3.41 -9.96
C ILE A 134 -5.11 4.37 -9.43
N CYS A 135 -5.33 5.46 -10.16
CA CYS A 135 -6.19 6.55 -9.73
C CYS A 135 -7.48 6.63 -10.55
N HIS A 136 -8.60 6.92 -9.89
CA HIS A 136 -9.77 7.46 -10.58
C HIS A 136 -9.45 8.86 -11.13
N ILE A 137 -10.04 9.23 -12.26
CA ILE A 137 -9.76 10.52 -12.93
C ILE A 137 -10.00 11.74 -12.04
N ASP A 138 -10.97 11.66 -11.13
CA ASP A 138 -11.28 12.73 -10.17
C ASP A 138 -10.41 12.70 -8.91
N ALA A 139 -9.49 11.77 -8.79
CA ALA A 139 -8.62 11.66 -7.61
C ALA A 139 -7.77 12.91 -7.41
N LYS A 140 -7.53 13.26 -6.14
CA LYS A 140 -6.68 14.34 -5.70
C LYS A 140 -5.59 13.79 -4.78
N LEU A 141 -4.35 14.05 -5.14
CA LEU A 141 -3.18 13.58 -4.44
C LEU A 141 -2.36 14.76 -3.92
N GLY A 142 -1.88 14.71 -2.69
CA GLY A 142 -1.07 15.82 -2.15
C GLY A 142 -0.52 15.55 -0.76
N LEU A 143 0.46 16.38 -0.37
CA LEU A 143 1.10 16.37 0.95
C LEU A 143 0.92 17.76 1.59
N PRO A 144 -0.27 18.06 2.18
CA PRO A 144 -0.60 19.40 2.66
C PRO A 144 -0.08 19.71 4.07
N GLU A 145 0.76 18.89 4.66
CA GLU A 145 1.25 18.98 6.05
C GLU A 145 1.90 20.32 6.36
N ILE A 146 2.53 20.95 5.36
CA ILE A 146 3.16 22.26 5.52
C ILE A 146 2.16 23.36 5.93
N LYS A 147 0.90 23.23 5.51
CA LYS A 147 -0.19 24.13 5.88
C LYS A 147 -0.59 24.03 7.37
N LEU A 148 -0.16 22.95 8.02
CA LEU A 148 -0.37 22.69 9.44
C LEU A 148 0.88 22.97 10.30
N GLY A 149 1.96 23.48 9.68
CA GLY A 149 3.22 23.77 10.37
C GLY A 149 4.08 22.54 10.64
N ILE A 150 3.84 21.42 9.95
CA ILE A 150 4.60 20.18 10.02
C ILE A 150 5.04 19.74 8.62
N ILE A 151 5.79 18.65 8.54
CA ILE A 151 6.20 18.02 7.28
C ILE A 151 5.54 16.65 7.15
N PRO A 152 5.48 16.03 5.93
CA PRO A 152 5.14 14.62 5.78
C PRO A 152 6.05 13.76 6.68
N GLY A 153 5.44 12.95 7.56
CA GLY A 153 6.15 12.23 8.61
C GLY A 153 6.22 10.71 8.41
N ALA A 154 5.55 10.19 7.37
CA ALA A 154 5.43 8.76 7.10
C ALA A 154 6.10 8.34 5.77
N GLY A 155 7.20 9.01 5.41
CA GLY A 155 8.03 8.67 4.26
C GLY A 155 7.81 9.54 3.02
N GLY A 156 6.86 10.49 3.02
CA GLY A 156 6.57 11.34 1.87
C GLY A 156 7.77 12.16 1.43
N THR A 157 8.56 12.70 2.36
CA THR A 157 9.80 13.43 2.04
C THR A 157 10.89 12.54 1.43
N GLN A 158 10.77 11.22 1.53
CA GLN A 158 11.75 10.25 1.03
C GLN A 158 11.26 9.53 -0.22
N ARG A 159 10.05 8.95 -0.20
CA ARG A 159 9.49 8.19 -1.33
C ARG A 159 9.10 9.07 -2.51
N LEU A 160 8.45 10.22 -2.24
CA LEU A 160 7.99 11.09 -3.31
C LEU A 160 9.14 11.60 -4.20
N PRO A 161 10.26 12.17 -3.66
CA PRO A 161 11.35 12.65 -4.53
C PRO A 161 12.08 11.54 -5.27
N ARG A 162 12.11 10.31 -4.75
CA ARG A 162 12.65 9.16 -5.47
C ARG A 162 11.77 8.76 -6.67
N LEU A 163 10.48 9.02 -6.56
CA LEU A 163 9.51 8.67 -7.61
C LEU A 163 9.41 9.75 -8.70
N ILE A 164 9.23 11.04 -8.33
CA ILE A 164 8.94 12.13 -9.28
C ILE A 164 10.07 13.17 -9.44
N GLY A 165 11.17 12.94 -8.75
CA GLY A 165 12.33 13.86 -8.74
C GLY A 165 12.18 15.00 -7.75
N LEU A 166 13.32 15.60 -7.38
CA LEU A 166 13.43 16.59 -6.28
C LEU A 166 12.57 17.84 -6.51
N SER A 167 12.54 18.37 -7.74
CA SER A 167 11.86 19.63 -8.02
C SER A 167 10.35 19.51 -7.84
N ARG A 168 9.72 18.48 -8.45
CA ARG A 168 8.28 18.23 -8.33
C ARG A 168 7.87 17.86 -6.91
N ALA A 169 8.70 17.06 -6.22
CA ALA A 169 8.45 16.75 -4.82
C ALA A 169 8.46 17.98 -3.91
N LYS A 170 9.40 18.91 -4.13
CA LYS A 170 9.42 20.22 -3.43
C LYS A 170 8.18 21.05 -3.76
N GLU A 171 7.75 21.08 -5.02
CA GLU A 171 6.54 21.79 -5.43
C GLU A 171 5.31 21.28 -4.66
N VAL A 172 5.09 19.94 -4.64
CA VAL A 172 3.98 19.31 -3.92
C VAL A 172 4.04 19.60 -2.42
N ILE A 173 5.22 19.39 -1.79
CA ILE A 173 5.37 19.52 -0.34
C ILE A 173 5.35 20.99 0.10
N PHE A 174 6.04 21.90 -0.60
CA PHE A 174 6.16 23.28 -0.17
C PHE A 174 4.89 24.10 -0.43
N SER A 175 4.17 23.81 -1.51
CA SER A 175 2.88 24.43 -1.77
C SER A 175 1.77 23.83 -0.90
N GLY A 176 1.86 22.54 -0.60
CA GLY A 176 0.78 21.77 0.02
C GLY A 176 -0.47 21.70 -0.86
N GLU A 177 -0.37 22.01 -2.16
CA GLU A 177 -1.49 21.94 -3.10
C GLU A 177 -1.73 20.51 -3.60
N PHE A 178 -2.94 20.24 -4.09
CA PHE A 178 -3.33 18.93 -4.57
C PHE A 178 -3.09 18.82 -6.08
N SER A 179 -2.48 17.73 -6.49
CA SER A 179 -2.36 17.34 -7.89
C SER A 179 -3.63 16.58 -8.34
N THR A 180 -4.06 16.81 -9.58
CA THR A 180 -5.07 15.97 -10.23
C THR A 180 -4.47 14.62 -10.64
N ALA A 181 -5.31 13.62 -10.89
CA ALA A 181 -4.87 12.32 -11.39
C ALA A 181 -4.09 12.44 -12.71
N GLU A 182 -4.49 13.37 -13.59
CA GLU A 182 -3.80 13.64 -14.86
C GLU A 182 -2.37 14.16 -14.63
N ILE A 183 -2.20 15.16 -13.76
CA ILE A 183 -0.87 15.69 -13.39
C ILE A 183 -0.04 14.59 -12.71
N ALA A 184 -0.66 13.82 -11.82
CA ALA A 184 0.01 12.69 -11.15
C ALA A 184 0.53 11.66 -12.16
N LEU A 185 -0.23 11.34 -13.20
CA LEU A 185 0.18 10.46 -14.29
C LEU A 185 1.35 11.05 -15.08
N GLN A 186 1.28 12.32 -15.46
CA GLN A 186 2.35 13.00 -16.20
C GLN A 186 3.68 13.05 -15.42
N TRP A 187 3.61 13.11 -14.10
CA TRP A 187 4.79 13.16 -13.24
C TRP A 187 5.32 11.79 -12.83
N GLY A 188 4.58 10.73 -13.11
CA GLY A 188 4.89 9.38 -12.65
C GLY A 188 4.55 9.14 -11.17
N LEU A 189 3.75 10.02 -10.56
CA LEU A 189 3.20 9.82 -9.22
C LEU A 189 2.11 8.75 -9.21
N CYS A 190 1.41 8.58 -10.32
CA CYS A 190 0.40 7.56 -10.58
C CYS A 190 0.79 6.77 -11.83
N ASP A 191 0.52 5.47 -11.83
CA ASP A 191 0.91 4.57 -12.92
C ASP A 191 -0.18 4.44 -13.99
N ARG A 192 -1.45 4.58 -13.56
CA ARG A 192 -2.64 4.52 -14.43
C ARG A 192 -3.75 5.42 -13.92
N VAL A 193 -4.55 5.91 -14.86
CA VAL A 193 -5.78 6.66 -14.58
C VAL A 193 -6.94 5.98 -15.31
N THR A 194 -8.08 5.88 -14.64
CA THR A 194 -9.32 5.30 -15.17
C THR A 194 -10.52 6.19 -14.83
N ASP A 195 -11.54 6.16 -15.66
CA ASP A 195 -12.86 6.76 -15.43
C ASP A 195 -13.86 5.75 -14.82
N ASP A 196 -13.48 4.48 -14.70
CA ASP A 196 -14.21 3.41 -13.99
C ASP A 196 -13.63 3.22 -12.58
N ASP A 197 -14.06 2.17 -11.90
CA ASP A 197 -13.60 1.79 -10.57
C ASP A 197 -12.10 1.43 -10.57
N PRO A 198 -11.24 2.19 -9.86
CA PRO A 198 -9.81 1.92 -9.81
C PRO A 198 -9.46 0.57 -9.18
N ILE A 199 -10.36 -0.01 -8.37
CA ILE A 199 -10.17 -1.37 -7.82
C ILE A 199 -10.24 -2.40 -8.94
N LYS A 200 -11.21 -2.30 -9.85
CA LYS A 200 -11.33 -3.21 -10.99
C LYS A 200 -10.14 -3.10 -11.96
N GLU A 201 -9.67 -1.89 -12.20
CA GLU A 201 -8.45 -1.68 -13.02
C GLU A 201 -7.22 -2.27 -12.32
N ALA A 202 -7.10 -2.10 -10.99
CA ALA A 202 -6.05 -2.71 -10.18
C ALA A 202 -6.13 -4.25 -10.22
N GLU A 203 -7.31 -4.85 -10.06
CA GLU A 203 -7.51 -6.30 -10.18
C GLU A 203 -7.04 -6.81 -11.55
N THR A 204 -7.44 -6.13 -12.62
CA THR A 204 -7.06 -6.47 -13.99
C THR A 204 -5.55 -6.40 -14.17
N PHE A 205 -4.93 -5.32 -13.74
CA PHE A 205 -3.49 -5.11 -13.84
C PHE A 205 -2.71 -6.12 -13.02
N MET A 206 -3.03 -6.25 -11.72
CA MET A 206 -2.37 -7.20 -10.82
C MET A 206 -2.57 -8.64 -11.28
N GLY A 207 -3.76 -8.97 -11.83
CA GLY A 207 -4.05 -10.26 -12.44
C GLY A 207 -3.13 -10.64 -13.61
N THR A 208 -2.53 -9.66 -14.30
CA THR A 208 -1.50 -9.94 -15.31
C THR A 208 -0.14 -10.23 -14.69
N ILE A 209 0.19 -9.58 -13.58
CA ILE A 209 1.47 -9.72 -12.88
C ILE A 209 1.55 -11.07 -12.16
N ILE A 210 0.51 -11.45 -11.42
CA ILE A 210 0.50 -12.69 -10.63
C ILE A 210 0.51 -13.97 -11.45
N LYS A 211 0.36 -13.89 -12.77
CA LYS A 211 0.60 -15.02 -13.69
C LYS A 211 2.09 -15.37 -13.84
N ARG A 212 2.99 -14.54 -13.34
CA ARG A 212 4.45 -14.77 -13.37
C ARG A 212 4.89 -15.60 -12.17
N PRO A 213 6.03 -16.32 -12.24
CA PRO A 213 6.54 -17.11 -11.13
C PRO A 213 6.70 -16.27 -9.85
N LYS A 214 6.17 -16.76 -8.72
CA LYS A 214 6.17 -16.05 -7.43
C LYS A 214 7.59 -15.67 -7.00
N LEU A 215 8.50 -16.63 -6.98
CA LEU A 215 9.88 -16.42 -6.54
C LEU A 215 10.64 -15.43 -7.45
N ALA A 216 10.34 -15.41 -8.74
CA ALA A 216 10.96 -14.43 -9.65
C ALA A 216 10.44 -13.01 -9.41
N LEU A 217 9.13 -12.83 -9.14
CA LEU A 217 8.56 -11.53 -8.77
C LEU A 217 9.14 -11.03 -7.44
N GLU A 218 9.23 -11.90 -6.44
CA GLU A 218 9.81 -11.58 -5.14
C GLU A 218 11.28 -11.15 -5.28
N ALA A 219 12.09 -11.93 -6.00
CA ALA A 219 13.50 -11.62 -6.22
C ALA A 219 13.68 -10.28 -6.99
N ALA A 220 12.86 -10.03 -8.01
CA ALA A 220 12.88 -8.79 -8.77
C ALA A 220 12.52 -7.58 -7.87
N LYS A 221 11.44 -7.67 -7.10
CA LYS A 221 11.03 -6.60 -6.18
C LYS A 221 12.13 -6.30 -5.15
N LYS A 222 12.66 -7.32 -4.49
CA LYS A 222 13.75 -7.16 -3.51
C LYS A 222 15.01 -6.54 -4.14
N SER A 223 15.39 -6.96 -5.34
CA SER A 223 16.56 -6.42 -6.03
C SER A 223 16.37 -4.94 -6.39
N ILE A 224 15.16 -4.55 -6.84
CA ILE A 224 14.83 -3.15 -7.16
C ILE A 224 14.88 -2.28 -5.90
N ILE A 225 14.23 -2.71 -4.81
CA ILE A 225 14.19 -1.95 -3.55
C ILE A 225 15.60 -1.81 -2.97
N PHE A 226 16.36 -2.92 -2.89
CA PHE A 226 17.74 -2.90 -2.39
C PHE A 226 18.65 -1.99 -3.24
N GLY A 227 18.55 -2.10 -4.57
CA GLY A 227 19.34 -1.29 -5.49
C GLY A 227 19.02 0.21 -5.41
N ALA A 228 17.79 0.59 -5.09
CA ALA A 228 17.39 1.99 -4.94
C ALA A 228 18.03 2.67 -3.71
N ASP A 229 18.39 1.90 -2.68
CA ASP A 229 18.98 2.40 -1.43
C ASP A 229 20.47 2.09 -1.28
N SER A 230 21.10 1.45 -2.29
CA SER A 230 22.51 1.08 -2.28
C SER A 230 23.30 1.71 -3.42
N SER A 231 24.63 1.51 -3.44
CA SER A 231 25.43 1.88 -4.61
C SER A 231 25.09 0.98 -5.79
N LEU A 232 25.29 1.48 -7.03
CA LEU A 232 25.07 0.68 -8.24
C LEU A 232 25.85 -0.66 -8.19
N LYS A 233 27.07 -0.65 -7.65
CA LYS A 233 27.91 -1.84 -7.53
C LYS A 233 27.25 -2.90 -6.62
N GLU A 234 26.83 -2.50 -5.43
CA GLU A 234 26.16 -3.39 -4.47
C GLU A 234 24.84 -3.91 -5.02
N GLY A 235 24.04 -3.04 -5.67
CA GLY A 235 22.81 -3.43 -6.35
C GLY A 235 23.03 -4.50 -7.41
N LEU A 236 24.06 -4.34 -8.27
CA LEU A 236 24.42 -5.33 -9.30
C LEU A 236 24.91 -6.65 -8.71
N GLU A 237 25.67 -6.62 -7.61
CA GLU A 237 26.10 -7.84 -6.91
C GLU A 237 24.90 -8.60 -6.32
N TYR A 238 23.96 -7.88 -5.68
CA TYR A 238 22.71 -8.46 -5.16
C TYR A 238 21.83 -9.06 -6.27
N GLU A 239 21.69 -8.34 -7.39
CA GLU A 239 20.95 -8.81 -8.58
C GLU A 239 21.53 -10.11 -9.12
N ALA A 240 22.88 -10.18 -9.29
CA ALA A 240 23.56 -11.36 -9.80
C ALA A 240 23.33 -12.59 -8.91
N LEU A 241 23.39 -12.42 -7.58
CA LEU A 241 23.11 -13.49 -6.63
C LEU A 241 21.65 -13.93 -6.71
N SER A 242 20.71 -12.99 -6.73
CA SER A 242 19.28 -13.25 -6.84
C SER A 242 18.93 -13.97 -8.15
N PHE A 243 19.51 -13.52 -9.27
CA PHE A 243 19.39 -14.18 -10.57
C PHE A 243 19.90 -15.62 -10.53
N GLY A 244 21.10 -15.84 -9.96
CA GLY A 244 21.69 -17.17 -9.85
C GLY A 244 20.84 -18.14 -9.03
N ILE A 245 20.29 -17.70 -7.89
CA ILE A 245 19.43 -18.51 -7.03
C ILE A 245 18.18 -18.98 -7.78
N LEU A 246 17.58 -18.15 -8.65
CA LEU A 246 16.40 -18.54 -9.41
C LEU A 246 16.62 -19.74 -10.34
N PHE A 247 17.87 -20.03 -10.76
CA PHE A 247 18.19 -21.22 -11.56
C PHE A 247 18.04 -22.54 -10.80
N SER A 248 17.86 -22.51 -9.49
CA SER A 248 17.53 -23.69 -8.69
C SER A 248 16.04 -24.01 -8.66
N THR A 249 15.17 -23.12 -9.14
CA THR A 249 13.71 -23.27 -9.07
C THR A 249 13.15 -24.13 -10.19
N TYR A 250 12.04 -24.80 -9.94
CA TYR A 250 11.25 -25.51 -10.97
C TYR A 250 10.77 -24.54 -12.05
N ASP A 251 10.26 -23.38 -11.65
CA ASP A 251 9.63 -22.42 -12.53
C ASP A 251 10.61 -21.83 -13.57
N GLN A 252 11.89 -21.68 -13.19
CA GLN A 252 12.93 -21.27 -14.15
C GLN A 252 13.12 -22.34 -15.23
N LYS A 253 13.21 -23.63 -14.85
CA LYS A 253 13.37 -24.74 -15.81
C LYS A 253 12.15 -24.85 -16.73
N GLU A 254 10.96 -24.80 -16.14
CA GLU A 254 9.70 -24.86 -16.90
C GLU A 254 9.56 -23.66 -17.85
N GLY A 255 9.86 -22.45 -17.38
CA GLY A 255 9.76 -21.24 -18.21
C GLY A 255 10.65 -21.30 -19.44
N MET A 256 11.93 -21.69 -19.29
CA MET A 256 12.87 -21.85 -20.40
C MET A 256 12.47 -22.98 -21.35
N LYS A 257 12.05 -24.13 -20.82
CA LYS A 257 11.58 -25.26 -21.59
C LYS A 257 10.36 -24.89 -22.43
N ALA A 258 9.34 -24.28 -21.79
CA ALA A 258 8.12 -23.85 -22.45
C ALA A 258 8.41 -22.85 -23.59
N PHE A 259 9.35 -21.91 -23.37
CA PHE A 259 9.78 -20.96 -24.40
C PHE A 259 10.40 -21.65 -25.62
N ILE A 260 11.33 -22.61 -25.40
CA ILE A 260 11.97 -23.39 -26.47
C ILE A 260 10.92 -24.21 -27.24
N GLU A 261 9.97 -24.82 -26.52
CA GLU A 261 8.90 -25.66 -27.08
C GLU A 261 7.72 -24.84 -27.66
N LYS A 262 7.76 -23.50 -27.56
CA LYS A 262 6.70 -22.56 -28.01
C LYS A 262 5.31 -22.88 -27.44
N ARG A 263 5.25 -23.25 -26.17
CA ARG A 263 4.01 -23.52 -25.42
C ARG A 263 3.86 -22.57 -24.23
N LYS A 264 2.68 -22.54 -23.61
CA LYS A 264 2.47 -21.81 -22.35
C LYS A 264 3.16 -22.56 -21.21
N PRO A 265 3.89 -21.86 -20.31
CA PRO A 265 4.48 -22.46 -19.12
C PRO A 265 3.42 -22.85 -18.08
N GLN A 266 3.74 -23.85 -17.26
CA GLN A 266 2.93 -24.30 -16.13
C GLN A 266 3.77 -24.13 -14.85
N PHE A 267 3.71 -22.96 -14.25
CA PHE A 267 4.45 -22.61 -13.05
C PHE A 267 3.84 -23.28 -11.81
N LYS A 268 4.68 -23.68 -10.85
CA LYS A 268 4.31 -24.36 -9.60
C LYS A 268 4.71 -23.57 -8.36
N GLU A 269 5.34 -22.41 -8.54
CA GLU A 269 5.74 -21.51 -7.45
C GLU A 269 6.81 -22.09 -6.51
N CYS A 270 7.68 -22.96 -7.01
CA CYS A 270 8.75 -23.62 -6.27
C CYS A 270 10.06 -23.74 -7.08
#